data_b0c71bb58f60e898f606e22a15d98f10
#
_entry.id   b0c71bb58f60e898f606e22a15d98f10
#
_cell.length_a   1.000
_cell.length_b   1.000
_cell.length_c   1.000
_cell.angle_alpha   90.00
_cell.angle_beta   90.00
_cell.angle_gamma   90.00
#
_symmetry.space_group_name_H-M   'P 1'
#
loop_
_entity.id
_entity.type
_entity.pdbx_description
1 polymer ?
#
loop_
_entity_poly.entity_id
_entity_poly.type
_entity_poly.pdbx_seq_one_letter_code
_entity_poly.pdbx_strand_id
1 'polypeptide(L)'
;MAQMLLIMGESGTGKSTSMRNCDPATTAVVNPVGKPLPFKGKFTMLNSEVESRKICKFMKEQVAAGKKLLVVDDFQYILSVPYMNRIKENGWDKWNDFGANYFEIIEVCKELPDDVVVAYMTHTETLENGVTTIKLIGKLLREKITIEGLFTIVLRTGVNEGKYYFYTQNSGKDTVKSPMGMFPAYAIDNDLNYVADKIRNFYEVGEYKTDAEMGQADAQAASDLEKPDANGRRARGGKKTTSTATPPTTTEDAAPKTGRTTRKTHDEVVAENNQKMAD
;
A
#
# COMPACT_ATOMS: atom_id res chain seq x y z
N MET A 1 5.93 -9.86 -20.57
CA MET A 1 6.17 -8.69 -19.69
C MET A 1 5.91 -9.12 -18.26
N ALA A 2 6.82 -8.84 -17.34
CA ALA A 2 6.66 -9.18 -15.92
C ALA A 2 5.38 -8.56 -15.32
N GLN A 3 4.85 -9.20 -14.27
CA GLN A 3 3.70 -8.72 -13.51
C GLN A 3 4.16 -7.63 -12.53
N MET A 4 3.63 -6.43 -12.67
CA MET A 4 4.03 -5.29 -11.84
C MET A 4 3.07 -5.08 -10.69
N LEU A 5 3.63 -4.98 -9.48
CA LEU A 5 2.92 -4.70 -8.23
C LEU A 5 3.49 -3.44 -7.59
N LEU A 6 2.64 -2.48 -7.26
CA LEU A 6 3.01 -1.33 -6.46
C LEU A 6 2.47 -1.50 -5.03
N ILE A 7 3.35 -1.39 -4.05
CA ILE A 7 3.01 -1.42 -2.62
C ILE A 7 3.32 -0.07 -2.02
N MET A 8 2.31 0.65 -1.61
CA MET A 8 2.46 1.96 -0.99
C MET A 8 2.09 1.94 0.49
N GLY A 9 2.71 2.79 1.29
CA GLY A 9 2.36 2.90 2.71
C GLY A 9 3.29 3.81 3.49
N GLU A 10 2.84 4.24 4.65
CA GLU A 10 3.61 5.04 5.58
C GLU A 10 4.79 4.24 6.17
N SER A 11 5.70 4.94 6.85
CA SER A 11 6.78 4.29 7.59
C SER A 11 6.22 3.43 8.73
N GLY A 12 6.76 2.22 8.89
CA GLY A 12 6.33 1.31 9.96
C GLY A 12 5.04 0.53 9.69
N THR A 13 4.42 0.65 8.49
CA THR A 13 3.16 -0.05 8.18
C THR A 13 3.35 -1.44 7.56
N GLY A 14 4.59 -1.95 7.50
CA GLY A 14 4.86 -3.34 7.12
C GLY A 14 5.29 -3.54 5.66
N LYS A 15 5.67 -2.51 4.89
CA LYS A 15 6.15 -2.69 3.51
C LYS A 15 7.25 -3.75 3.44
N SER A 16 8.44 -3.46 3.97
CA SER A 16 9.57 -4.41 3.95
C SER A 16 9.28 -5.69 4.75
N THR A 17 8.49 -5.61 5.83
CA THR A 17 8.12 -6.79 6.65
C THR A 17 7.31 -7.82 5.86
N SER A 18 6.58 -7.39 4.83
CA SER A 18 5.79 -8.30 3.99
C SER A 18 6.62 -9.37 3.27
N MET A 19 7.92 -9.13 3.09
CA MET A 19 8.85 -10.09 2.49
C MET A 19 9.27 -11.23 3.44
N ARG A 20 8.88 -11.22 4.72
CA ARG A 20 9.36 -12.15 5.74
C ARG A 20 9.19 -13.63 5.40
N ASN A 21 8.17 -13.95 4.62
CA ASN A 21 7.83 -15.32 4.21
C ASN A 21 8.27 -15.63 2.76
N CYS A 22 8.91 -14.69 2.06
CA CYS A 22 9.41 -14.95 0.72
C CYS A 22 10.61 -15.90 0.75
N ASP A 23 10.67 -16.81 -0.23
CA ASP A 23 11.81 -17.71 -0.38
C ASP A 23 13.02 -16.96 -0.94
N PRO A 24 14.16 -16.91 -0.20
CA PRO A 24 15.39 -16.31 -0.70
C PRO A 24 15.94 -16.98 -1.96
N ALA A 25 15.62 -18.25 -2.22
CA ALA A 25 16.07 -18.94 -3.41
C ALA A 25 15.41 -18.35 -4.69
N THR A 26 14.18 -17.92 -4.60
CA THR A 26 13.38 -17.38 -5.74
C THR A 26 13.21 -15.86 -5.71
N THR A 27 13.68 -15.19 -4.67
CA THR A 27 13.52 -13.75 -4.47
C THR A 27 14.85 -13.01 -4.51
N ALA A 28 14.87 -11.81 -5.13
CA ALA A 28 15.99 -10.87 -5.05
C ALA A 28 15.49 -9.47 -4.73
N VAL A 29 16.32 -8.67 -4.04
CA VAL A 29 15.92 -7.37 -3.49
C VAL A 29 16.88 -6.27 -3.95
N VAL A 30 16.34 -5.21 -4.50
CA VAL A 30 17.02 -3.92 -4.67
C VAL A 30 16.70 -3.06 -3.45
N ASN A 31 17.73 -2.61 -2.73
CA ASN A 31 17.61 -1.81 -1.51
C ASN A 31 18.41 -0.51 -1.66
N PRO A 32 17.82 0.53 -2.25
CA PRO A 32 18.51 1.78 -2.56
C PRO A 32 19.13 2.48 -1.35
N VAL A 33 18.54 2.30 -0.17
CA VAL A 33 19.03 2.91 1.08
C VAL A 33 20.13 2.08 1.75
N GLY A 34 20.17 0.76 1.49
CA GLY A 34 21.15 -0.15 2.10
C GLY A 34 20.87 -0.44 3.58
N LYS A 35 19.67 -0.18 4.09
CA LYS A 35 19.30 -0.47 5.47
C LYS A 35 19.03 -1.97 5.69
N PRO A 36 19.28 -2.51 6.91
CA PRO A 36 18.93 -3.88 7.24
C PRO A 36 17.45 -4.17 7.06
N LEU A 37 17.10 -5.39 6.63
CA LEU A 37 15.71 -5.85 6.62
C LEU A 37 15.19 -6.00 8.06
N PRO A 38 13.90 -5.74 8.32
CA PRO A 38 13.32 -5.81 9.67
C PRO A 38 13.05 -7.24 10.15
N PHE A 39 13.59 -8.24 9.48
CA PHE A 39 13.44 -9.65 9.81
C PHE A 39 14.71 -10.43 9.40
N LYS A 40 14.84 -11.68 9.87
CA LYS A 40 15.94 -12.55 9.50
C LYS A 40 15.70 -13.17 8.11
N GLY A 41 16.65 -13.00 7.20
CA GLY A 41 16.62 -13.59 5.85
C GLY A 41 17.93 -13.34 5.12
N LYS A 42 18.29 -14.24 4.20
CA LYS A 42 19.53 -14.15 3.38
C LYS A 42 19.14 -14.01 1.91
N PHE A 43 18.56 -12.88 1.56
CA PHE A 43 18.24 -12.57 0.17
C PHE A 43 19.48 -12.17 -0.63
N THR A 44 19.46 -12.43 -1.94
CA THR A 44 20.37 -11.76 -2.87
C THR A 44 19.96 -10.30 -2.98
N MET A 45 20.86 -9.37 -2.62
CA MET A 45 20.52 -7.95 -2.50
C MET A 45 21.49 -7.07 -3.29
N LEU A 46 20.95 -6.05 -3.95
CA LEU A 46 21.70 -4.90 -4.46
C LEU A 46 21.46 -3.73 -3.49
N ASN A 47 22.48 -3.41 -2.70
CA ASN A 47 22.39 -2.39 -1.66
C ASN A 47 22.99 -1.04 -2.10
N SER A 48 22.40 0.06 -1.64
CA SER A 48 22.90 1.44 -1.80
C SER A 48 23.14 1.85 -3.27
N GLU A 49 22.29 1.32 -4.16
CA GLU A 49 22.36 1.63 -5.59
C GLU A 49 21.09 2.38 -6.04
N VAL A 50 21.27 3.47 -6.79
CA VAL A 50 20.18 4.33 -7.27
C VAL A 50 20.24 4.58 -8.78
N GLU A 51 21.27 4.09 -9.46
CA GLU A 51 21.44 4.21 -10.89
C GLU A 51 20.61 3.15 -11.64
N SER A 52 19.69 3.59 -12.49
CA SER A 52 18.76 2.69 -13.19
C SER A 52 19.46 1.60 -13.99
N ARG A 53 20.53 1.92 -14.71
CA ARG A 53 21.28 0.96 -15.52
C ARG A 53 21.82 -0.22 -14.70
N LYS A 54 22.33 0.05 -13.50
CA LYS A 54 22.85 -1.00 -12.62
C LYS A 54 21.72 -1.81 -11.98
N ILE A 55 20.63 -1.14 -11.60
CA ILE A 55 19.45 -1.80 -11.06
C ILE A 55 18.81 -2.69 -12.13
N CYS A 56 18.57 -2.18 -13.33
CA CYS A 56 18.00 -2.96 -14.44
C CYS A 56 18.90 -4.16 -14.82
N LYS A 57 20.22 -3.95 -14.85
CA LYS A 57 21.19 -5.04 -15.08
C LYS A 57 21.05 -6.12 -14.00
N PHE A 58 21.08 -5.74 -12.73
CA PHE A 58 20.88 -6.67 -11.61
C PHE A 58 19.56 -7.43 -11.72
N MET A 59 18.45 -6.75 -12.00
CA MET A 59 17.13 -7.39 -12.15
C MET A 59 17.15 -8.46 -13.24
N LYS A 60 17.72 -8.16 -14.43
CA LYS A 60 17.86 -9.11 -15.54
C LYS A 60 18.74 -10.30 -15.17
N GLU A 61 19.87 -10.06 -14.53
CA GLU A 61 20.79 -11.12 -14.07
C GLU A 61 20.13 -12.04 -13.04
N GLN A 62 19.35 -11.49 -12.09
CA GLN A 62 18.67 -12.30 -11.10
C GLN A 62 17.54 -13.15 -11.72
N VAL A 63 16.81 -12.62 -12.67
CA VAL A 63 15.83 -13.41 -13.44
C VAL A 63 16.48 -14.51 -14.25
N ALA A 64 17.61 -14.24 -14.91
CA ALA A 64 18.40 -15.25 -15.62
C ALA A 64 18.95 -16.33 -14.67
N ALA A 65 19.20 -15.99 -13.40
CA ALA A 65 19.59 -16.92 -12.33
C ALA A 65 18.40 -17.68 -11.70
N GLY A 66 17.17 -17.53 -12.24
CA GLY A 66 15.98 -18.26 -11.81
C GLY A 66 15.12 -17.54 -10.76
N LYS A 67 15.41 -16.27 -10.42
CA LYS A 67 14.53 -15.52 -9.52
C LYS A 67 13.20 -15.21 -10.19
N LYS A 68 12.12 -15.38 -9.43
CA LYS A 68 10.72 -15.17 -9.88
C LYS A 68 10.01 -14.03 -9.15
N LEU A 69 10.61 -13.53 -8.06
CA LEU A 69 10.13 -12.35 -7.34
C LEU A 69 11.27 -11.35 -7.19
N LEU A 70 11.11 -10.18 -7.77
CA LEU A 70 12.01 -9.05 -7.58
C LEU A 70 11.32 -8.00 -6.71
N VAL A 71 12.03 -7.46 -5.75
CA VAL A 71 11.52 -6.39 -4.88
C VAL A 71 12.42 -5.17 -4.96
N VAL A 72 11.85 -4.01 -5.23
CA VAL A 72 12.53 -2.72 -5.11
C VAL A 72 12.01 -2.06 -3.84
N ASP A 73 12.75 -2.25 -2.74
CA ASP A 73 12.36 -1.75 -1.41
C ASP A 73 12.75 -0.29 -1.25
N ASP A 74 11.78 0.54 -0.81
CA ASP A 74 11.92 1.99 -0.70
C ASP A 74 12.23 2.69 -2.06
N PHE A 75 11.49 2.34 -3.11
CA PHE A 75 11.65 2.81 -4.50
C PHE A 75 11.74 4.34 -4.64
N GLN A 76 11.09 5.11 -3.78
CA GLN A 76 11.17 6.58 -3.79
C GLN A 76 12.58 7.13 -3.58
N TYR A 77 13.48 6.38 -2.91
CA TYR A 77 14.85 6.87 -2.67
C TYR A 77 15.71 6.87 -3.93
N ILE A 78 15.28 6.21 -4.99
CA ILE A 78 15.85 6.34 -6.33
C ILE A 78 15.67 7.77 -6.88
N LEU A 79 14.67 8.51 -6.38
CA LEU A 79 14.52 9.94 -6.65
C LEU A 79 15.20 10.80 -5.57
N SER A 80 15.01 10.45 -4.30
CA SER A 80 15.41 11.30 -3.18
C SER A 80 16.93 11.39 -3.00
N VAL A 81 17.65 10.29 -3.20
CA VAL A 81 19.11 10.26 -3.03
C VAL A 81 19.81 11.07 -4.14
N PRO A 82 19.55 10.84 -5.45
CA PRO A 82 20.14 11.69 -6.49
C PRO A 82 19.76 13.16 -6.36
N TYR A 83 18.51 13.46 -5.95
CA TYR A 83 18.09 14.84 -5.70
C TYR A 83 18.96 15.51 -4.66
N MET A 84 19.19 14.86 -3.51
CA MET A 84 20.04 15.40 -2.44
C MET A 84 21.49 15.55 -2.86
N ASN A 85 22.03 14.59 -3.61
CA ASN A 85 23.41 14.63 -4.11
C ASN A 85 23.65 15.80 -5.10
N ARG A 86 22.62 16.17 -5.86
CA ARG A 86 22.67 17.21 -6.90
C ARG A 86 21.89 18.47 -6.52
N ILE A 87 21.65 18.71 -5.23
CA ILE A 87 20.79 19.82 -4.76
C ILE A 87 21.34 21.21 -5.13
N LYS A 88 22.67 21.32 -5.26
CA LYS A 88 23.35 22.57 -5.64
C LYS A 88 23.35 22.86 -7.13
N GLU A 89 22.98 21.89 -7.96
CA GLU A 89 22.91 22.07 -9.40
C GLU A 89 21.70 22.95 -9.75
N ASN A 90 21.91 23.95 -10.61
CA ASN A 90 20.86 24.77 -11.16
C ASN A 90 20.36 24.17 -12.49
N GLY A 91 19.15 24.55 -12.92
CA GLY A 91 18.57 24.14 -14.20
C GLY A 91 17.53 23.02 -14.09
N TRP A 92 16.89 22.75 -15.23
CA TRP A 92 15.78 21.80 -15.33
C TRP A 92 16.23 20.40 -15.73
N ASP A 93 17.40 20.24 -16.35
CA ASP A 93 17.88 18.97 -16.91
C ASP A 93 17.99 17.87 -15.86
N LYS A 94 18.45 18.20 -14.64
CA LYS A 94 18.51 17.23 -13.55
C LYS A 94 17.15 16.59 -13.21
N TRP A 95 16.05 17.34 -13.40
CA TRP A 95 14.71 16.80 -13.12
C TRP A 95 14.27 15.80 -14.18
N ASN A 96 14.66 16.03 -15.44
CA ASN A 96 14.46 15.08 -16.52
C ASN A 96 15.30 13.82 -16.28
N ASP A 97 16.56 13.97 -15.85
CA ASP A 97 17.43 12.84 -15.50
C ASP A 97 16.83 12.00 -14.37
N PHE A 98 16.34 12.63 -13.30
CA PHE A 98 15.71 11.90 -12.19
C PHE A 98 14.45 11.16 -12.64
N GLY A 99 13.61 11.82 -13.44
CA GLY A 99 12.41 11.21 -13.99
C GLY A 99 12.72 10.03 -14.90
N ALA A 100 13.67 10.18 -15.82
CA ALA A 100 14.09 9.12 -16.73
C ALA A 100 14.68 7.93 -15.98
N ASN A 101 15.58 8.17 -15.00
CA ASN A 101 16.19 7.14 -14.16
C ASN A 101 15.12 6.34 -13.39
N TYR A 102 14.12 7.02 -12.83
CA TYR A 102 13.02 6.37 -12.10
C TYR A 102 12.14 5.54 -13.04
N PHE A 103 11.79 6.10 -14.18
CA PHE A 103 10.91 5.47 -15.17
C PHE A 103 11.55 4.25 -15.82
N GLU A 104 12.85 4.28 -16.13
CA GLU A 104 13.60 3.17 -16.73
C GLU A 104 13.51 1.89 -15.87
N ILE A 105 13.52 2.01 -14.54
CA ILE A 105 13.40 0.87 -13.63
C ILE A 105 12.00 0.23 -13.68
N ILE A 106 10.97 0.99 -14.04
CA ILE A 106 9.63 0.44 -14.28
C ILE A 106 9.59 -0.21 -15.67
N GLU A 107 10.15 0.46 -16.67
CA GLU A 107 10.13 0.00 -18.07
C GLU A 107 10.88 -1.33 -18.28
N VAL A 108 11.91 -1.64 -17.47
CA VAL A 108 12.63 -2.92 -17.56
C VAL A 108 11.71 -4.14 -17.46
N CYS A 109 10.55 -4.02 -16.79
CA CYS A 109 9.58 -5.09 -16.69
C CYS A 109 9.03 -5.56 -18.04
N LYS A 110 9.09 -4.71 -19.08
CA LYS A 110 8.69 -5.09 -20.44
C LYS A 110 9.60 -6.15 -21.06
N GLU A 111 10.85 -6.19 -20.60
CA GLU A 111 11.87 -7.12 -21.08
C GLU A 111 11.96 -8.41 -20.26
N LEU A 112 11.29 -8.47 -19.11
CA LEU A 112 11.29 -9.63 -18.23
C LEU A 112 10.14 -10.61 -18.56
N PRO A 113 10.31 -11.92 -18.29
CA PRO A 113 9.27 -12.93 -18.47
C PRO A 113 7.98 -12.62 -17.70
N ASP A 114 6.86 -13.12 -18.16
CA ASP A 114 5.52 -12.86 -17.61
C ASP A 114 5.24 -13.56 -16.27
N ASP A 115 5.98 -14.61 -15.96
CA ASP A 115 5.93 -15.34 -14.69
C ASP A 115 6.75 -14.68 -13.56
N VAL A 116 7.50 -13.64 -13.89
CA VAL A 116 8.21 -12.81 -12.91
C VAL A 116 7.27 -11.76 -12.33
N VAL A 117 7.24 -11.65 -11.00
CA VAL A 117 6.56 -10.57 -10.29
C VAL A 117 7.59 -9.55 -9.83
N VAL A 118 7.36 -8.26 -10.10
CA VAL A 118 8.21 -7.17 -9.65
C VAL A 118 7.39 -6.27 -8.73
N ALA A 119 7.75 -6.25 -7.44
CA ALA A 119 7.10 -5.46 -6.41
C ALA A 119 7.91 -4.19 -6.11
N TYR A 120 7.30 -3.03 -6.32
CA TYR A 120 7.86 -1.72 -6.00
C TYR A 120 7.24 -1.22 -4.70
N MET A 121 8.06 -1.02 -3.67
CA MET A 121 7.62 -0.52 -2.37
C MET A 121 7.95 0.97 -2.24
N THR A 122 6.97 1.79 -1.89
CA THR A 122 7.15 3.24 -1.81
C THR A 122 6.37 3.83 -0.65
N HIS A 123 6.81 5.00 -0.18
CA HIS A 123 6.06 5.75 0.83
C HIS A 123 4.87 6.50 0.21
N THR A 124 3.91 6.83 1.06
CA THR A 124 2.73 7.61 0.71
C THR A 124 2.87 9.07 1.11
N GLU A 125 2.08 9.91 0.47
CA GLU A 125 1.71 11.25 0.91
C GLU A 125 0.19 11.41 0.82
N THR A 126 -0.37 12.29 1.63
CA THR A 126 -1.78 12.66 1.54
C THR A 126 -1.89 14.04 0.92
N LEU A 127 -2.63 14.14 -0.17
CA LEU A 127 -2.88 15.38 -0.89
C LEU A 127 -3.86 16.28 -0.10
N GLU A 128 -3.96 17.56 -0.47
CA GLU A 128 -4.88 18.53 0.15
C GLU A 128 -6.35 18.09 0.06
N ASN A 129 -6.74 17.38 -0.98
CA ASN A 129 -8.08 16.80 -1.14
C ASN A 129 -8.33 15.54 -0.28
N GLY A 130 -7.38 15.15 0.57
CA GLY A 130 -7.46 13.99 1.45
C GLY A 130 -7.20 12.65 0.78
N VAL A 131 -6.79 12.62 -0.49
CA VAL A 131 -6.43 11.38 -1.19
C VAL A 131 -5.01 10.98 -0.86
N THR A 132 -4.82 9.73 -0.46
CA THR A 132 -3.50 9.12 -0.23
C THR A 132 -2.97 8.53 -1.54
N THR A 133 -1.77 8.94 -1.92
CA THR A 133 -1.06 8.51 -3.13
C THR A 133 0.41 8.23 -2.82
N ILE A 134 1.18 7.81 -3.81
CA ILE A 134 2.62 7.60 -3.63
C ILE A 134 3.35 8.94 -3.50
N LYS A 135 4.41 8.94 -2.69
CA LYS A 135 5.26 10.11 -2.50
C LYS A 135 6.29 10.22 -3.63
N LEU A 136 6.19 11.29 -4.41
CA LEU A 136 7.10 11.59 -5.52
C LEU A 136 7.78 12.93 -5.34
N ILE A 137 9.02 13.04 -5.85
CA ILE A 137 9.78 14.29 -5.92
C ILE A 137 9.76 14.79 -7.37
N GLY A 138 9.51 16.10 -7.54
CA GLY A 138 9.49 16.77 -8.85
C GLY A 138 8.12 16.76 -9.52
N LYS A 139 7.87 17.84 -10.27
CA LYS A 139 6.59 18.06 -10.97
C LYS A 139 6.40 17.11 -12.16
N LEU A 140 7.47 16.67 -12.80
CA LEU A 140 7.40 15.80 -13.97
C LEU A 140 6.65 14.50 -13.66
N LEU A 141 7.09 13.76 -12.64
CA LEU A 141 6.48 12.48 -12.27
C LEU A 141 5.11 12.66 -11.60
N ARG A 142 4.92 13.74 -10.84
CA ARG A 142 3.68 13.99 -10.11
C ARG A 142 2.54 14.51 -11.02
N GLU A 143 2.84 15.45 -11.91
CA GLU A 143 1.81 16.19 -12.68
C GLU A 143 1.68 15.69 -14.12
N LYS A 144 2.73 15.11 -14.71
CA LYS A 144 2.75 14.70 -16.13
C LYS A 144 2.61 13.20 -16.32
N ILE A 145 3.07 12.41 -15.33
CA ILE A 145 3.04 10.95 -15.40
C ILE A 145 2.34 10.44 -14.15
N THR A 146 1.17 9.86 -14.30
CA THR A 146 0.50 9.17 -13.20
C THR A 146 1.15 7.80 -13.00
N ILE A 147 2.14 7.72 -12.12
CA ILE A 147 2.94 6.49 -11.91
C ILE A 147 2.05 5.30 -11.54
N GLU A 148 1.07 5.47 -10.65
CA GLU A 148 0.14 4.39 -10.28
C GLU A 148 -0.70 3.90 -11.47
N GLY A 149 -0.84 4.74 -12.52
CA GLY A 149 -1.49 4.38 -13.78
C GLY A 149 -0.78 3.28 -14.56
N LEU A 150 0.54 3.14 -14.36
CA LEU A 150 1.37 2.11 -15.00
C LEU A 150 1.17 0.72 -14.39
N PHE A 151 0.60 0.63 -13.21
CA PHE A 151 0.39 -0.62 -12.48
C PHE A 151 -1.08 -1.05 -12.54
N THR A 152 -1.34 -2.33 -12.77
CA THR A 152 -2.67 -2.91 -12.65
C THR A 152 -3.02 -3.22 -11.20
N ILE A 153 -2.00 -3.49 -10.37
CA ILE A 153 -2.14 -3.86 -8.98
C ILE A 153 -1.41 -2.82 -8.12
N VAL A 154 -2.16 -2.13 -7.29
CA VAL A 154 -1.66 -1.16 -6.30
C VAL A 154 -2.25 -1.53 -4.95
N LEU A 155 -1.42 -2.00 -4.03
CA LEU A 155 -1.80 -2.34 -2.67
C LEU A 155 -1.32 -1.26 -1.70
N ARG A 156 -2.04 -1.07 -0.61
CA ARG A 156 -1.63 -0.17 0.48
C ARG A 156 -1.44 -0.95 1.77
N THR A 157 -0.30 -0.77 2.42
CA THR A 157 -0.08 -1.34 3.75
C THR A 157 -0.82 -0.55 4.82
N GLY A 158 -1.26 -1.25 5.85
CA GLY A 158 -1.87 -0.65 7.04
C GLY A 158 -1.69 -1.50 8.27
N VAL A 159 -1.94 -0.88 9.43
CA VAL A 159 -1.89 -1.54 10.73
C VAL A 159 -3.23 -1.36 11.42
N ASN A 160 -3.77 -2.45 11.94
CA ASN A 160 -4.95 -2.42 12.78
C ASN A 160 -4.74 -3.36 13.97
N GLU A 161 -4.89 -2.84 15.20
CA GLU A 161 -4.70 -3.62 16.44
C GLU A 161 -3.36 -4.39 16.49
N GLY A 162 -2.29 -3.77 15.99
CA GLY A 162 -0.94 -4.34 15.96
C GLY A 162 -0.69 -5.38 14.85
N LYS A 163 -1.68 -5.71 14.03
CA LYS A 163 -1.54 -6.58 12.87
C LYS A 163 -1.34 -5.76 11.61
N TYR A 164 -0.51 -6.29 10.71
CA TYR A 164 -0.21 -5.69 9.41
C TYR A 164 -1.09 -6.28 8.32
N TYR A 165 -1.56 -5.43 7.40
CA TYR A 165 -2.46 -5.80 6.30
C TYR A 165 -2.04 -5.16 5.00
N PHE A 166 -2.47 -5.77 3.89
CA PHE A 166 -2.60 -5.12 2.59
C PHE A 166 -4.07 -4.79 2.31
N TYR A 167 -4.36 -3.55 1.97
CA TYR A 167 -5.65 -3.16 1.40
C TYR A 167 -5.61 -3.37 -0.11
N THR A 168 -6.62 -4.05 -0.64
CA THR A 168 -6.67 -4.55 -2.03
C THR A 168 -7.61 -3.77 -2.92
N GLN A 169 -8.50 -2.97 -2.33
CA GLN A 169 -9.53 -2.20 -3.03
C GLN A 169 -9.50 -0.74 -2.60
N ASN A 170 -9.88 0.14 -3.54
CA ASN A 170 -9.98 1.57 -3.29
C ASN A 170 -11.03 1.88 -2.20
N SER A 171 -10.62 2.67 -1.21
CA SER A 171 -11.48 3.14 -0.12
C SER A 171 -12.25 4.44 -0.46
N GLY A 172 -12.02 5.01 -1.65
CA GLY A 172 -12.49 6.35 -2.03
C GLY A 172 -11.54 7.47 -1.59
N LYS A 173 -10.47 7.13 -0.85
CA LYS A 173 -9.47 8.09 -0.33
C LYS A 173 -8.03 7.67 -0.61
N ASP A 174 -7.81 6.77 -1.54
CA ASP A 174 -6.50 6.30 -1.96
C ASP A 174 -6.50 5.85 -3.42
N THR A 175 -5.32 5.48 -3.93
CA THR A 175 -5.11 5.00 -5.31
C THR A 175 -5.00 3.48 -5.40
N VAL A 176 -5.43 2.75 -4.35
CA VAL A 176 -5.44 1.29 -4.30
C VAL A 176 -6.34 0.71 -5.39
N LYS A 177 -5.86 -0.32 -6.06
CA LYS A 177 -6.61 -1.05 -7.09
C LYS A 177 -6.06 -2.45 -7.29
N SER A 178 -6.93 -3.36 -7.66
CA SER A 178 -6.59 -4.70 -8.13
C SER A 178 -7.64 -5.20 -9.12
N PRO A 179 -7.33 -6.18 -9.96
CA PRO A 179 -8.32 -6.84 -10.81
C PRO A 179 -9.50 -7.37 -10.01
N MET A 180 -10.69 -7.29 -10.59
CA MET A 180 -11.91 -7.78 -9.96
C MET A 180 -11.81 -9.29 -9.70
N GLY A 181 -12.09 -9.71 -8.47
CA GLY A 181 -12.04 -11.12 -8.06
C GLY A 181 -10.64 -11.68 -7.78
N MET A 182 -9.55 -10.90 -7.96
CA MET A 182 -8.21 -11.39 -7.67
C MET A 182 -8.02 -11.72 -6.19
N PHE A 183 -8.40 -10.84 -5.29
CA PHE A 183 -8.20 -11.04 -3.85
C PHE A 183 -9.51 -11.37 -3.12
N PRO A 184 -9.48 -12.24 -2.08
CA PRO A 184 -10.68 -12.74 -1.42
C PRO A 184 -11.39 -11.71 -0.54
N ALA A 185 -10.71 -10.63 -0.11
CA ALA A 185 -11.22 -9.65 0.83
C ALA A 185 -10.69 -8.24 0.57
N TYR A 186 -11.35 -7.22 1.13
CA TYR A 186 -10.89 -5.83 1.12
C TYR A 186 -9.51 -5.66 1.76
N ALA A 187 -9.23 -6.37 2.83
CA ALA A 187 -7.93 -6.43 3.47
C ALA A 187 -7.48 -7.89 3.59
N ILE A 188 -6.21 -8.12 3.30
CA ILE A 188 -5.56 -9.43 3.39
C ILE A 188 -4.33 -9.33 4.29
N ASP A 189 -3.81 -10.47 4.76
CA ASP A 189 -2.57 -10.50 5.53
C ASP A 189 -1.42 -9.86 4.76
N ASN A 190 -0.51 -9.26 5.49
CA ASN A 190 0.69 -8.60 4.98
C ASN A 190 1.75 -9.65 4.61
N ASP A 191 1.51 -10.40 3.54
CA ASP A 191 2.37 -11.45 3.03
C ASP A 191 2.62 -11.30 1.51
N LEU A 192 3.80 -10.85 1.14
CA LEU A 192 4.18 -10.65 -0.25
C LEU A 192 4.31 -11.97 -1.01
N ASN A 193 4.69 -13.06 -0.33
CA ASN A 193 4.79 -14.36 -0.99
C ASN A 193 3.40 -14.83 -1.47
N TYR A 194 2.39 -14.73 -0.58
CA TYR A 194 1.00 -15.00 -0.96
C TYR A 194 0.54 -14.11 -2.12
N VAL A 195 0.82 -12.82 -2.07
CA VAL A 195 0.43 -11.89 -3.15
C VAL A 195 1.07 -12.27 -4.48
N ALA A 196 2.36 -12.64 -4.48
CA ALA A 196 3.06 -13.06 -5.70
C ALA A 196 2.48 -14.36 -6.29
N ASP A 197 2.16 -15.35 -5.43
CA ASP A 197 1.49 -16.58 -5.85
C ASP A 197 0.08 -16.30 -6.40
N LYS A 198 -0.66 -15.39 -5.75
CA LYS A 198 -2.01 -15.00 -6.20
C LYS A 198 -2.01 -14.29 -7.56
N ILE A 199 -0.99 -13.45 -7.81
CA ILE A 199 -0.82 -12.81 -9.11
C ILE A 199 -0.55 -13.85 -10.20
N ARG A 200 0.35 -14.81 -9.96
CA ARG A 200 0.61 -15.90 -10.93
C ARG A 200 -0.61 -16.77 -11.16
N ASN A 201 -1.33 -17.12 -10.10
CA ASN A 201 -2.59 -17.87 -10.19
C ASN A 201 -3.62 -17.12 -11.04
N PHE A 202 -3.87 -15.85 -10.77
CA PHE A 202 -4.89 -15.06 -11.46
C PHE A 202 -4.63 -14.88 -12.96
N TYR A 203 -3.35 -14.75 -13.35
CA TYR A 203 -2.95 -14.59 -14.75
C TYR A 203 -2.52 -15.91 -15.42
N GLU A 204 -2.54 -17.02 -14.68
CA GLU A 204 -2.15 -18.37 -15.15
C GLU A 204 -0.76 -18.37 -15.79
N VAL A 205 0.24 -17.73 -15.16
CA VAL A 205 1.58 -17.55 -15.69
C VAL A 205 2.63 -18.37 -14.95
N GLY A 206 3.52 -19.02 -15.69
CA GLY A 206 4.60 -19.85 -15.16
C GLY A 206 4.11 -21.08 -14.38
N GLU A 207 4.87 -21.45 -13.35
CA GLU A 207 4.46 -22.50 -12.40
C GLU A 207 3.51 -21.88 -11.36
N TYR A 208 2.25 -21.77 -11.68
CA TYR A 208 1.23 -21.21 -10.80
C TYR A 208 0.44 -22.29 -10.06
N LYS A 209 -0.05 -21.93 -8.87
CA LYS A 209 -1.00 -22.74 -8.11
C LYS A 209 -2.40 -22.58 -8.68
N THR A 210 -3.13 -23.68 -8.85
CA THR A 210 -4.53 -23.65 -9.30
C THR A 210 -5.45 -23.00 -8.27
N ASP A 211 -6.68 -22.63 -8.64
CA ASP A 211 -7.66 -22.05 -7.71
C ASP A 211 -7.96 -23.00 -6.55
N ALA A 212 -7.98 -24.30 -6.78
CA ALA A 212 -8.18 -25.31 -5.73
C ALA A 212 -7.04 -25.29 -4.71
N GLU A 213 -5.79 -25.16 -5.17
CA GLU A 213 -4.61 -25.07 -4.30
C GLU A 213 -4.53 -23.72 -3.56
N MET A 214 -4.99 -22.64 -4.21
CA MET A 214 -5.03 -21.30 -3.59
C MET A 214 -6.15 -21.14 -2.57
N GLY A 215 -7.23 -21.94 -2.63
CA GLY A 215 -8.42 -21.76 -1.81
C GLY A 215 -8.15 -21.74 -0.30
N GLN A 216 -7.24 -22.58 0.18
CA GLN A 216 -6.84 -22.57 1.59
C GLN A 216 -6.01 -21.32 1.93
N ALA A 217 -5.10 -20.92 1.06
CA ALA A 217 -4.29 -19.74 1.25
C ALA A 217 -5.15 -18.46 1.19
N ASP A 218 -6.14 -18.40 0.32
CA ASP A 218 -7.13 -17.32 0.23
C ASP A 218 -7.92 -17.18 1.53
N ALA A 219 -8.40 -18.30 2.09
CA ALA A 219 -9.13 -18.30 3.35
C ALA A 219 -8.26 -17.85 4.55
N GLN A 220 -6.98 -18.21 4.56
CA GLN A 220 -6.03 -17.77 5.59
C GLN A 220 -5.63 -16.31 5.45
N ALA A 221 -5.48 -15.83 4.22
CA ALA A 221 -5.08 -14.45 3.94
C ALA A 221 -6.23 -13.45 4.16
N ALA A 222 -7.49 -13.88 4.02
CA ALA A 222 -8.65 -13.01 4.16
C ALA A 222 -8.77 -12.44 5.58
N SER A 223 -9.02 -11.15 5.67
CA SER A 223 -9.27 -10.43 6.93
C SER A 223 -10.74 -10.07 7.06
N ASP A 224 -11.24 -10.05 8.29
CA ASP A 224 -12.59 -9.57 8.63
C ASP A 224 -12.73 -8.03 8.60
N LEU A 225 -11.68 -7.32 8.19
CA LEU A 225 -11.73 -5.86 8.07
C LEU A 225 -12.65 -5.45 6.91
N GLU A 226 -13.73 -4.77 7.26
CA GLU A 226 -14.67 -4.24 6.29
C GLU A 226 -14.15 -2.97 5.63
N LYS A 227 -14.52 -2.78 4.36
CA LYS A 227 -14.27 -1.54 3.63
C LYS A 227 -15.04 -0.40 4.30
N PRO A 228 -14.38 0.75 4.59
CA PRO A 228 -15.08 1.93 5.13
C PRO A 228 -16.19 2.39 4.18
N ASP A 229 -17.28 2.91 4.73
CA ASP A 229 -18.32 3.59 3.95
C ASP A 229 -17.78 4.88 3.31
N ALA A 230 -18.54 5.49 2.40
CA ALA A 230 -18.18 6.73 1.70
C ALA A 230 -17.86 7.90 2.66
N ASN A 231 -18.31 7.84 3.91
CA ASN A 231 -18.06 8.83 4.96
C ASN A 231 -16.86 8.45 5.85
N GLY A 232 -16.16 7.36 5.56
CA GLY A 232 -15.01 6.90 6.32
C GLY A 232 -15.36 6.26 7.67
N ARG A 233 -16.64 5.90 7.90
CA ARG A 233 -17.06 5.19 9.09
C ARG A 233 -16.93 3.70 8.87
N ARG A 234 -16.25 3.00 9.81
CA ARG A 234 -16.27 1.54 9.84
C ARG A 234 -17.65 1.07 10.28
N ALA A 235 -18.22 0.07 9.62
CA ALA A 235 -19.42 -0.59 10.11
C ALA A 235 -19.13 -1.12 11.54
N ARG A 236 -19.99 -0.79 12.52
CA ARG A 236 -19.90 -1.36 13.86
C ARG A 236 -20.21 -2.84 13.74
N GLY A 237 -19.19 -3.68 13.93
CA GLY A 237 -19.34 -5.13 13.95
C GLY A 237 -20.46 -5.55 14.87
N GLY A 238 -21.55 -6.02 14.32
CA GLY A 238 -22.64 -6.65 15.06
C GLY A 238 -22.15 -7.99 15.56
N LYS A 239 -21.90 -8.08 16.86
CA LYS A 239 -21.68 -9.34 17.57
C LYS A 239 -22.93 -10.20 17.37
N LYS A 240 -22.87 -11.25 16.56
CA LYS A 240 -23.92 -12.27 16.48
C LYS A 240 -23.95 -13.02 17.81
N THR A 241 -24.78 -12.54 18.73
CA THR A 241 -25.20 -13.33 19.87
C THR A 241 -26.42 -14.16 19.47
N THR A 242 -26.22 -15.44 19.26
CA THR A 242 -27.32 -16.42 19.33
C THR A 242 -27.87 -16.43 20.74
N SER A 243 -29.00 -15.81 20.98
CA SER A 243 -29.79 -16.02 22.16
C SER A 243 -31.18 -16.51 21.75
N THR A 244 -31.45 -17.73 22.15
CA THR A 244 -32.79 -18.36 22.25
C THR A 244 -33.71 -17.47 23.09
N ALA A 245 -34.80 -17.07 22.52
CA ALA A 245 -35.81 -16.23 23.16
C ALA A 245 -36.81 -17.11 23.97
N THR A 246 -37.18 -16.61 25.15
CA THR A 246 -38.48 -16.85 25.78
C THR A 246 -38.93 -15.52 26.39
N PRO A 247 -40.17 -15.08 26.21
CA PRO A 247 -40.61 -13.75 26.64
C PRO A 247 -41.17 -13.77 28.08
N PRO A 248 -41.10 -12.67 28.83
CA PRO A 248 -42.11 -12.40 29.86
C PRO A 248 -42.71 -11.00 29.77
N THR A 249 -44.01 -11.00 29.85
CA THR A 249 -45.00 -10.21 30.60
C THR A 249 -44.68 -8.78 31.04
N THR A 250 -45.58 -7.91 30.65
CA THR A 250 -45.88 -6.53 31.06
C THR A 250 -45.89 -6.27 32.56
N THR A 251 -45.39 -5.06 32.94
CA THR A 251 -46.05 -4.18 33.94
C THR A 251 -45.55 -2.74 33.74
N GLU A 252 -46.54 -1.80 33.84
CA GLU A 252 -46.48 -0.38 33.70
C GLU A 252 -45.71 0.35 34.82
N ASP A 253 -45.26 1.52 34.50
CA ASP A 253 -45.42 2.83 35.14
C ASP A 253 -44.16 3.68 35.34
N ALA A 254 -44.37 4.97 35.02
CA ALA A 254 -43.72 6.18 35.51
C ALA A 254 -42.58 6.84 34.65
N ALA A 255 -43.02 7.82 33.88
CA ALA A 255 -42.21 9.01 33.48
C ALA A 255 -42.36 10.10 34.58
N PRO A 256 -41.75 11.31 34.45
CA PRO A 256 -40.56 11.80 33.77
C PRO A 256 -39.68 12.72 34.66
N LYS A 257 -38.48 13.16 34.21
CA LYS A 257 -37.99 14.54 34.47
C LYS A 257 -36.94 14.98 33.46
N THR A 258 -37.25 16.10 32.83
CA THR A 258 -36.54 16.95 31.91
C THR A 258 -35.25 17.58 32.49
N GLY A 259 -34.20 17.61 31.66
CA GLY A 259 -33.03 18.45 31.86
C GLY A 259 -32.43 18.80 30.49
N ARG A 260 -32.96 19.86 29.86
CA ARG A 260 -32.53 20.40 28.57
C ARG A 260 -31.40 21.40 28.81
N THR A 261 -30.15 21.05 28.55
CA THR A 261 -29.05 22.01 28.44
C THR A 261 -28.96 22.48 26.97
N THR A 262 -29.26 23.73 26.73
CA THR A 262 -29.19 24.39 25.42
C THR A 262 -27.73 24.62 25.03
N ARG A 263 -27.35 24.08 23.89
CA ARG A 263 -26.03 24.29 23.24
C ARG A 263 -26.09 25.62 22.50
N LYS A 264 -25.17 26.56 22.83
CA LYS A 264 -25.03 27.86 22.15
C LYS A 264 -24.77 27.67 20.66
N THR A 265 -25.35 28.51 19.80
CA THR A 265 -25.15 28.50 18.36
C THR A 265 -23.80 29.10 17.97
N HIS A 266 -23.32 28.76 16.77
CA HIS A 266 -22.01 29.20 16.24
C HIS A 266 -21.89 30.75 16.24
N ASP A 267 -22.97 31.47 16.02
CA ASP A 267 -22.99 32.92 15.93
C ASP A 267 -22.81 33.60 17.31
N GLU A 268 -23.27 32.98 18.39
CA GLU A 268 -23.06 33.46 19.77
C GLU A 268 -21.61 33.32 20.22
N VAL A 269 -20.89 32.30 19.73
CA VAL A 269 -19.45 32.07 20.04
C VAL A 269 -18.56 33.09 19.31
N VAL A 270 -18.95 33.46 18.07
CA VAL A 270 -18.22 34.46 17.27
C VAL A 270 -18.36 35.88 17.87
N ALA A 271 -19.55 36.21 18.38
CA ALA A 271 -19.77 37.51 19.03
C ALA A 271 -18.95 37.68 20.33
N GLU A 272 -18.83 36.61 21.12
CA GLU A 272 -18.09 36.63 22.40
C GLU A 272 -16.55 36.73 22.20
N ASN A 273 -16.03 36.18 21.09
CA ASN A 273 -14.61 36.30 20.75
C ASN A 273 -14.23 37.68 20.16
N ASN A 274 -15.12 38.34 19.44
CA ASN A 274 -14.85 39.67 18.90
C ASN A 274 -14.85 40.76 19.99
N GLN A 275 -15.54 40.54 21.12
CA GLN A 275 -15.58 41.49 22.23
C GLN A 275 -14.33 41.40 23.13
N LYS A 276 -13.65 40.24 23.12
CA LYS A 276 -12.38 40.05 23.85
C LYS A 276 -11.12 40.57 23.13
N MET A 277 -11.26 40.98 21.87
CA MET A 277 -10.15 41.57 21.10
C MET A 277 -10.21 43.13 21.06
N ALA A 278 -11.19 43.75 21.72
CA ALA A 278 -11.39 45.20 21.71
C ALA A 278 -11.10 45.88 23.09
N ASP A 279 -10.73 45.09 24.10
CA ASP A 279 -10.17 45.53 25.40
C ASP A 279 -8.71 45.06 25.49
#